data_59f8f96724828cd88e1b91e20923a37d
#
_entry.id   59f8f96724828cd88e1b91e20923a37d
#
_cell.length_a   1.000
_cell.length_b   1.000
_cell.length_c   1.000
_cell.angle_alpha   90.00
_cell.angle_beta   90.00
_cell.angle_gamma   90.00
#
_symmetry.space_group_name_H-M   'P 1'
#
loop_
_entity.id
_entity.type
_entity.pdbx_description
1 polymer ?
#
loop_
_entity_poly.entity_id
_entity_poly.type
_entity_poly.pdbx_seq_one_letter_code
_entity_poly.pdbx_strand_id
1 'polypeptide(L)'
;TIIDTGFWSKKTQLIWSDIKEKWFSDKPIGKVIVTHHHPDHVGLAGWFQTEFKADLWMSRTAWLMARMLRLDYQKLPTEETINFWRRAGMDDLILNERATGKPFNFGDSVHEMPLGFRRIIDGEKIILGNRSWIVRVGNGHAPEHLTLWCEDEPIVIAGDQIISSISPNLGVYATEPDADPVQEWLTSCEAFLPFSNDKQLVLPGHKLPFYGLPHRLKQLIENHHSALKRLVAFLKEPQTCLLYTSDAADEP
;
A
#
# COMPACT_ATOMS: atom_id res chain seq x y z
N THR A 1 -2.49 -19.32 -6.56
CA THR A 1 -1.84 -18.11 -6.03
C THR A 1 -2.90 -17.09 -5.66
N ILE A 2 -2.75 -16.46 -4.52
CA ILE A 2 -3.53 -15.31 -4.05
C ILE A 2 -2.62 -14.09 -4.10
N ILE A 3 -3.17 -12.94 -4.44
CA ILE A 3 -2.46 -11.65 -4.39
C ILE A 3 -3.27 -10.75 -3.47
N ASP A 4 -2.63 -10.29 -2.40
CA ASP A 4 -3.19 -9.59 -1.25
C ASP A 4 -4.34 -10.35 -0.56
N THR A 5 -4.56 -10.06 0.72
CA THR A 5 -5.35 -10.95 1.57
C THR A 5 -6.51 -10.28 2.30
N GLY A 6 -6.53 -8.95 2.35
CA GLY A 6 -7.50 -8.18 3.13
C GLY A 6 -7.14 -8.10 4.62
N PHE A 7 -7.91 -7.34 5.37
CA PHE A 7 -7.77 -7.19 6.82
C PHE A 7 -7.98 -8.50 7.58
N TRP A 8 -7.27 -8.69 8.67
CA TRP A 8 -7.54 -9.76 9.61
C TRP A 8 -8.85 -9.48 10.36
N SER A 9 -9.92 -10.12 9.91
CA SER A 9 -11.23 -10.08 10.56
C SER A 9 -11.99 -11.37 10.30
N LYS A 10 -12.94 -11.69 11.17
CA LYS A 10 -13.86 -12.84 10.95
C LYS A 10 -14.64 -12.71 9.63
N LYS A 11 -15.05 -11.50 9.28
CA LYS A 11 -15.75 -11.23 8.02
C LYS A 11 -14.89 -11.59 6.81
N THR A 12 -13.64 -11.16 6.78
CA THR A 12 -12.71 -11.43 5.69
C THR A 12 -12.38 -12.93 5.58
N GLN A 13 -12.19 -13.60 6.73
CA GLN A 13 -11.97 -15.05 6.77
C GLN A 13 -13.18 -15.83 6.19
N LEU A 14 -14.42 -15.44 6.52
CA LEU A 14 -15.63 -16.04 5.97
C LEU A 14 -15.72 -15.83 4.45
N ILE A 15 -15.40 -14.62 3.96
CA ILE A 15 -15.34 -14.34 2.52
C ILE A 15 -14.34 -15.26 1.83
N TRP A 16 -13.14 -15.44 2.39
CA TRP A 16 -12.14 -16.33 1.83
C TRP A 16 -12.55 -17.80 1.87
N SER A 17 -13.26 -18.24 2.92
CA SER A 17 -13.81 -19.59 3.01
C SER A 17 -14.83 -19.84 1.92
N ASP A 18 -15.75 -18.91 1.67
CA ASP A 18 -16.74 -18.97 0.61
C ASP A 18 -16.09 -18.95 -0.80
N ILE A 19 -15.11 -18.08 -1.02
CA ILE A 19 -14.32 -18.04 -2.27
C ILE A 19 -13.60 -19.38 -2.49
N LYS A 20 -12.98 -19.94 -1.44
CA LYS A 20 -12.29 -21.24 -1.53
C LYS A 20 -13.26 -22.34 -1.94
N GLU A 21 -14.41 -22.44 -1.27
CA GLU A 21 -15.43 -23.45 -1.57
C GLU A 21 -15.93 -23.34 -3.02
N LYS A 22 -16.23 -22.12 -3.47
CA LYS A 22 -16.84 -21.90 -4.79
C LYS A 22 -15.85 -22.01 -5.95
N TRP A 23 -14.59 -21.56 -5.76
CA TRP A 23 -13.66 -21.36 -6.87
C TRP A 23 -12.41 -22.22 -6.81
N PHE A 24 -12.08 -22.77 -5.63
CA PHE A 24 -10.84 -23.50 -5.39
C PHE A 24 -11.05 -24.81 -4.62
N SER A 25 -12.26 -25.38 -4.59
CA SER A 25 -12.60 -26.58 -3.79
C SER A 25 -11.55 -27.67 -3.88
N ASP A 26 -11.08 -27.97 -5.10
CA ASP A 26 -10.15 -29.07 -5.39
C ASP A 26 -8.72 -28.59 -5.64
N LYS A 27 -8.44 -27.31 -5.46
CA LYS A 27 -7.12 -26.72 -5.76
C LYS A 27 -6.48 -26.17 -4.49
N PRO A 28 -5.23 -26.56 -4.17
CA PRO A 28 -4.53 -26.02 -3.03
C PRO A 28 -4.17 -24.53 -3.25
N ILE A 29 -4.30 -23.74 -2.19
CA ILE A 29 -3.74 -22.38 -2.16
C ILE A 29 -2.30 -22.52 -1.71
N GLY A 30 -1.38 -22.64 -2.67
CA GLY A 30 0.03 -22.91 -2.36
C GLY A 30 0.88 -21.66 -2.18
N LYS A 31 0.35 -20.47 -2.53
CA LYS A 31 1.15 -19.25 -2.55
C LYS A 31 0.29 -18.01 -2.31
N VAL A 32 0.80 -17.11 -1.47
CA VAL A 32 0.29 -15.75 -1.26
C VAL A 32 1.39 -14.77 -1.63
N ILE A 33 1.10 -13.82 -2.52
CA ILE A 33 1.95 -12.67 -2.81
C ILE A 33 1.30 -11.46 -2.16
N VAL A 34 2.07 -10.71 -1.39
CA VAL A 34 1.62 -9.46 -0.79
C VAL A 34 2.33 -8.31 -1.49
N THR A 35 1.54 -7.38 -2.03
CA THR A 35 2.07 -6.24 -2.79
C THR A 35 2.83 -5.29 -1.88
N HIS A 36 2.30 -5.02 -0.69
CA HIS A 36 2.91 -4.12 0.30
C HIS A 36 2.38 -4.39 1.72
N HIS A 37 2.94 -3.70 2.70
CA HIS A 37 2.72 -4.02 4.12
C HIS A 37 1.40 -3.51 4.71
N HIS A 38 0.58 -2.72 4.03
CA HIS A 38 -0.65 -2.17 4.63
C HIS A 38 -1.64 -3.26 5.08
N PRO A 39 -2.41 -3.01 6.17
CA PRO A 39 -3.21 -4.05 6.82
C PRO A 39 -4.26 -4.71 5.94
N ASP A 40 -4.84 -3.96 5.02
CA ASP A 40 -5.85 -4.43 4.06
C ASP A 40 -5.28 -5.27 2.90
N HIS A 41 -3.95 -5.38 2.81
CA HIS A 41 -3.24 -6.23 1.87
C HIS A 41 -2.56 -7.42 2.56
N VAL A 42 -1.85 -7.17 3.67
CA VAL A 42 -1.08 -8.21 4.36
C VAL A 42 -1.87 -8.91 5.47
N GLY A 43 -3.04 -8.40 5.84
CA GLY A 43 -3.73 -8.73 7.09
C GLY A 43 -3.97 -10.22 7.35
N LEU A 44 -4.27 -11.01 6.34
CA LEU A 44 -4.47 -12.46 6.47
C LEU A 44 -3.31 -13.30 5.94
N ALA A 45 -2.16 -12.72 5.59
CA ALA A 45 -1.02 -13.47 5.05
C ALA A 45 -0.57 -14.62 5.98
N GLY A 46 -0.47 -14.36 7.28
CA GLY A 46 -0.14 -15.38 8.27
C GLY A 46 -1.24 -16.45 8.44
N TRP A 47 -2.50 -16.05 8.36
CA TRP A 47 -3.62 -16.98 8.38
C TRP A 47 -3.58 -17.94 7.18
N PHE A 48 -3.29 -17.44 5.96
CA PHE A 48 -3.13 -18.30 4.79
C PHE A 48 -2.00 -19.31 4.95
N GLN A 49 -0.88 -18.90 5.57
CA GLN A 49 0.19 -19.85 5.86
C GLN A 49 -0.23 -20.91 6.87
N THR A 50 -0.95 -20.52 7.91
CA THR A 50 -1.38 -21.46 8.97
C THR A 50 -2.43 -22.44 8.45
N GLU A 51 -3.50 -21.95 7.79
CA GLU A 51 -4.63 -22.75 7.35
C GLU A 51 -4.35 -23.55 6.08
N PHE A 52 -3.65 -22.95 5.11
CA PHE A 52 -3.46 -23.54 3.78
C PHE A 52 -2.03 -23.99 3.49
N LYS A 53 -1.10 -23.76 4.42
CA LYS A 53 0.33 -24.01 4.21
C LYS A 53 0.88 -23.25 3.00
N ALA A 54 0.30 -22.10 2.70
CA ALA A 54 0.70 -21.28 1.57
C ALA A 54 2.03 -20.58 1.85
N ASP A 55 2.93 -20.58 0.87
CA ASP A 55 4.17 -19.82 0.94
C ASP A 55 3.90 -18.32 0.86
N LEU A 56 4.45 -17.54 1.77
CA LEU A 56 4.40 -16.09 1.72
C LEU A 56 5.52 -15.54 0.83
N TRP A 57 5.15 -14.74 -0.15
CA TRP A 57 6.06 -14.05 -1.06
C TRP A 57 5.82 -12.55 -0.98
N MET A 58 6.87 -11.76 -0.72
CA MET A 58 6.78 -10.29 -0.65
C MET A 58 8.18 -9.65 -0.72
N SER A 59 8.23 -8.33 -0.81
CA SER A 59 9.50 -7.61 -0.72
C SER A 59 10.08 -7.67 0.70
N ARG A 60 11.38 -7.43 0.83
CA ARG A 60 12.06 -7.47 2.14
C ARG A 60 11.55 -6.38 3.05
N THR A 61 11.47 -5.16 2.55
CA THR A 61 11.06 -4.01 3.36
C THR A 61 9.60 -4.14 3.78
N ALA A 62 8.69 -4.57 2.90
CA ALA A 62 7.30 -4.81 3.26
C ALA A 62 7.16 -5.89 4.35
N TRP A 63 7.94 -6.98 4.29
CA TRP A 63 7.93 -8.00 5.34
C TRP A 63 8.46 -7.47 6.67
N LEU A 64 9.60 -6.73 6.66
CA LEU A 64 10.17 -6.12 7.86
C LEU A 64 9.21 -5.14 8.50
N MET A 65 8.58 -4.26 7.71
CA MET A 65 7.59 -3.29 8.18
C MET A 65 6.37 -3.99 8.80
N ALA A 66 5.76 -4.93 8.08
CA ALA A 66 4.61 -5.67 8.58
C ALA A 66 4.92 -6.41 9.89
N ARG A 67 6.09 -7.05 9.98
CA ARG A 67 6.50 -7.78 11.17
C ARG A 67 6.81 -6.84 12.34
N MET A 68 7.54 -5.76 12.11
CA MET A 68 7.86 -4.74 13.11
C MET A 68 6.58 -4.14 13.68
N LEU A 69 5.70 -3.63 12.82
CA LEU A 69 4.45 -2.99 13.21
C LEU A 69 3.48 -3.98 13.91
N ARG A 70 3.51 -5.25 13.53
CA ARG A 70 2.70 -6.29 14.21
C ARG A 70 3.17 -6.58 15.62
N LEU A 71 4.46 -6.43 15.89
CA LEU A 71 5.08 -6.66 17.20
C LEU A 71 5.06 -5.40 18.10
N ASP A 72 4.99 -4.23 17.47
CA ASP A 72 4.96 -2.92 18.16
C ASP A 72 3.53 -2.60 18.63
N TYR A 73 3.15 -3.12 19.79
CA TYR A 73 1.86 -2.84 20.41
C TYR A 73 1.96 -1.70 21.42
N GLN A 74 1.19 -0.65 21.22
CA GLN A 74 1.18 0.55 22.05
C GLN A 74 -0.18 0.73 22.75
N LYS A 75 -0.15 0.93 24.05
CA LYS A 75 -1.35 1.29 24.85
C LYS A 75 -1.70 2.77 24.68
N LEU A 76 -0.68 3.61 24.57
CA LEU A 76 -0.76 5.04 24.33
C LEU A 76 0.28 5.41 23.25
N PRO A 77 0.09 6.50 22.52
CA PRO A 77 1.09 7.00 21.58
C PRO A 77 2.42 7.27 22.29
N THR A 78 3.53 7.04 21.60
CA THR A 78 4.86 7.39 22.13
C THR A 78 5.06 8.90 22.17
N GLU A 79 6.03 9.36 22.94
CA GLU A 79 6.38 10.78 22.99
C GLU A 79 6.84 11.31 21.63
N GLU A 80 7.57 10.49 20.87
CA GLU A 80 8.00 10.81 19.51
C GLU A 80 6.79 11.05 18.59
N THR A 81 5.76 10.19 18.67
CA THR A 81 4.52 10.35 17.87
C THR A 81 3.78 11.63 18.25
N ILE A 82 3.66 11.92 19.55
CA ILE A 82 3.02 13.16 20.02
C ILE A 82 3.80 14.39 19.56
N ASN A 83 5.12 14.35 19.63
CA ASN A 83 5.98 15.43 19.15
C ASN A 83 5.91 15.62 17.63
N PHE A 84 5.80 14.52 16.87
CA PHE A 84 5.57 14.57 15.43
C PHE A 84 4.25 15.29 15.11
N TRP A 85 3.13 14.91 15.73
CA TRP A 85 1.84 15.57 15.54
C TRP A 85 1.88 17.06 15.91
N ARG A 86 2.54 17.41 17.04
CA ARG A 86 2.71 18.80 17.47
C ARG A 86 3.51 19.62 16.45
N ARG A 87 4.61 19.08 15.94
CA ARG A 87 5.40 19.72 14.88
C ARG A 87 4.65 19.89 13.57
N ALA A 88 3.75 18.95 13.25
CA ALA A 88 2.87 19.05 12.10
C ALA A 88 1.75 20.12 12.28
N GLY A 89 1.63 20.72 13.47
CA GLY A 89 0.64 21.77 13.76
C GLY A 89 -0.74 21.24 14.11
N MET A 90 -0.83 20.00 14.65
CA MET A 90 -2.10 19.46 15.12
C MET A 90 -2.72 20.38 16.20
N ASP A 91 -4.02 20.65 16.06
CA ASP A 91 -4.77 21.42 17.06
C ASP A 91 -4.63 20.80 18.46
N ASP A 92 -4.46 21.67 19.48
CA ASP A 92 -4.18 21.22 20.86
C ASP A 92 -5.29 20.35 21.46
N LEU A 93 -6.57 20.58 21.12
CA LEU A 93 -7.67 19.74 21.61
C LEU A 93 -7.58 18.34 21.02
N ILE A 94 -7.35 18.25 19.69
CA ILE A 94 -7.17 16.98 18.98
C ILE A 94 -5.90 16.26 19.47
N LEU A 95 -4.81 17.00 19.66
CA LEU A 95 -3.54 16.46 20.15
C LEU A 95 -3.71 15.84 21.54
N ASN A 96 -4.38 16.53 22.46
CA ASN A 96 -4.63 16.04 23.81
C ASN A 96 -5.55 14.81 23.83
N GLU A 97 -6.60 14.79 23.01
CA GLU A 97 -7.45 13.62 22.85
C GLU A 97 -6.67 12.42 22.33
N ARG A 98 -5.89 12.59 21.27
CA ARG A 98 -5.08 11.51 20.67
C ARG A 98 -3.96 11.04 21.60
N ALA A 99 -3.32 11.94 22.34
CA ALA A 99 -2.24 11.60 23.28
C ALA A 99 -2.70 10.72 24.45
N THR A 100 -3.98 10.81 24.82
CA THR A 100 -4.58 10.03 25.91
C THR A 100 -5.41 8.84 25.44
N GLY A 101 -5.68 8.76 24.14
CA GLY A 101 -6.43 7.67 23.50
C GLY A 101 -5.55 6.48 23.11
N LYS A 102 -6.17 5.29 22.96
CA LYS A 102 -5.47 4.13 22.37
C LYS A 102 -5.16 4.43 20.90
N PRO A 103 -3.88 4.35 20.46
CA PRO A 103 -3.54 4.51 19.05
C PRO A 103 -4.02 3.31 18.23
N PHE A 104 -4.07 3.48 16.90
CA PHE A 104 -4.20 2.35 16.01
C PHE A 104 -3.01 1.41 16.21
N ASN A 105 -3.27 0.16 16.48
CA ASN A 105 -2.26 -0.88 16.54
C ASN A 105 -2.40 -1.80 15.31
N PHE A 106 -1.35 -1.91 14.57
CA PHE A 106 -1.29 -2.75 13.37
C PHE A 106 -1.72 -4.20 13.66
N GLY A 107 -1.35 -4.71 14.84
CA GLY A 107 -1.73 -6.02 15.32
C GLY A 107 -3.22 -6.25 15.57
N ASP A 108 -4.03 -5.18 15.63
CA ASP A 108 -5.50 -5.32 15.75
C ASP A 108 -6.14 -5.70 14.38
N SER A 109 -5.42 -5.50 13.26
CA SER A 109 -5.91 -5.71 11.89
C SER A 109 -5.06 -6.66 11.04
N VAL A 110 -3.95 -7.18 11.59
CA VAL A 110 -3.03 -8.09 10.89
C VAL A 110 -2.76 -9.32 11.73
N HIS A 111 -2.97 -10.50 11.14
CA HIS A 111 -2.62 -11.79 11.74
C HIS A 111 -1.12 -11.87 12.02
N GLU A 112 -0.71 -12.79 12.90
CA GLU A 112 0.72 -13.02 13.15
C GLU A 112 1.49 -13.26 11.86
N MET A 113 2.55 -12.47 11.66
CA MET A 113 3.38 -12.57 10.47
C MET A 113 4.29 -13.80 10.54
N PRO A 114 4.36 -14.60 9.47
CA PRO A 114 5.28 -15.73 9.38
C PRO A 114 6.72 -15.30 9.60
N LEU A 115 7.52 -16.18 10.23
CA LEU A 115 8.95 -15.95 10.37
C LEU A 115 9.67 -16.01 9.02
N GLY A 116 9.30 -16.98 8.19
CA GLY A 116 9.89 -17.20 6.88
C GLY A 116 9.03 -16.64 5.75
N PHE A 117 9.67 -16.08 4.73
CA PHE A 117 9.03 -15.64 3.49
C PHE A 117 9.99 -15.81 2.31
N ARG A 118 9.46 -15.91 1.10
CA ARG A 118 10.26 -15.80 -0.12
C ARG A 118 10.35 -14.34 -0.52
N ARG A 119 11.57 -13.81 -0.56
CA ARG A 119 11.81 -12.46 -1.05
C ARG A 119 11.58 -12.38 -2.56
N ILE A 120 10.85 -11.35 -2.97
CA ILE A 120 10.73 -10.89 -4.36
C ILE A 120 11.51 -9.58 -4.50
N ILE A 121 12.17 -9.39 -5.65
CA ILE A 121 12.98 -8.20 -5.95
C ILE A 121 12.54 -7.55 -7.26
N ASP A 122 12.90 -6.28 -7.42
CA ASP A 122 12.67 -5.55 -8.68
C ASP A 122 13.34 -6.24 -9.87
N GLY A 123 12.67 -6.23 -11.02
CA GLY A 123 13.12 -6.88 -12.26
C GLY A 123 13.04 -8.42 -12.24
N GLU A 124 12.65 -9.04 -11.14
CA GLU A 124 12.54 -10.50 -11.06
C GLU A 124 11.41 -11.01 -11.97
N LYS A 125 11.71 -12.08 -12.71
CA LYS A 125 10.72 -12.82 -13.48
C LYS A 125 10.16 -13.97 -12.64
N ILE A 126 8.86 -13.99 -12.46
CA ILE A 126 8.16 -15.04 -11.69
C ILE A 126 7.06 -15.69 -12.55
N ILE A 127 6.74 -16.94 -12.23
CA ILE A 127 5.68 -17.69 -12.92
C ILE A 127 4.48 -17.83 -12.00
N LEU A 128 3.33 -17.30 -12.44
CA LEU A 128 2.05 -17.36 -11.71
C LEU A 128 0.94 -17.75 -12.68
N GLY A 129 0.22 -18.81 -12.36
CA GLY A 129 -0.91 -19.28 -13.17
C GLY A 129 -0.53 -19.61 -14.62
N ASN A 130 0.63 -20.22 -14.84
CA ASN A 130 1.22 -20.54 -16.17
C ASN A 130 1.56 -19.30 -17.02
N ARG A 131 1.66 -18.12 -16.42
CA ARG A 131 2.07 -16.87 -17.07
C ARG A 131 3.37 -16.36 -16.47
N SER A 132 4.15 -15.70 -17.29
CA SER A 132 5.37 -14.98 -16.89
C SER A 132 5.03 -13.56 -16.47
N TRP A 133 5.55 -13.14 -15.33
CA TRP A 133 5.35 -11.81 -14.77
C TRP A 133 6.70 -11.18 -14.44
N ILE A 134 6.89 -9.94 -14.87
CA ILE A 134 8.02 -9.12 -14.40
C ILE A 134 7.55 -8.33 -13.19
N VAL A 135 8.29 -8.43 -12.11
CA VAL A 135 8.09 -7.60 -10.92
C VAL A 135 8.68 -6.22 -11.15
N ARG A 136 7.92 -5.17 -10.85
CA ARG A 136 8.43 -3.80 -10.80
C ARG A 136 8.09 -3.21 -9.44
N VAL A 137 9.09 -2.64 -8.80
CA VAL A 137 8.95 -2.04 -7.48
C VAL A 137 8.66 -0.55 -7.62
N GLY A 138 7.66 -0.08 -6.87
CA GLY A 138 7.42 1.34 -6.64
C GLY A 138 7.61 1.70 -5.17
N ASN A 139 7.74 2.99 -4.90
CA ASN A 139 7.86 3.56 -3.57
C ASN A 139 6.86 4.71 -3.39
N GLY A 140 6.87 5.33 -2.25
CA GLY A 140 6.07 6.50 -1.90
C GLY A 140 4.76 6.14 -1.19
N HIS A 141 3.89 5.30 -1.80
CA HIS A 141 2.72 4.77 -1.08
C HIS A 141 3.12 3.80 0.02
N ALA A 142 4.04 2.91 -0.30
CA ALA A 142 4.68 2.00 0.65
C ALA A 142 6.08 1.63 0.11
N PRO A 143 7.08 1.42 0.98
CA PRO A 143 8.43 1.07 0.55
C PRO A 143 8.47 -0.32 -0.10
N GLU A 144 9.21 -0.45 -1.18
CA GLU A 144 9.31 -1.68 -2.00
C GLU A 144 7.94 -2.29 -2.36
N HIS A 145 6.95 -1.44 -2.72
CA HIS A 145 5.64 -1.90 -3.19
C HIS A 145 5.77 -2.68 -4.49
N LEU A 146 5.25 -3.91 -4.53
CA LEU A 146 5.32 -4.78 -5.72
C LEU A 146 4.18 -4.47 -6.70
N THR A 147 4.52 -4.34 -7.98
CA THR A 147 3.59 -4.42 -9.09
C THR A 147 4.00 -5.57 -10.01
N LEU A 148 3.02 -6.27 -10.60
CA LEU A 148 3.27 -7.44 -11.43
C LEU A 148 2.81 -7.16 -12.86
N TRP A 149 3.73 -7.28 -13.82
CA TRP A 149 3.51 -6.97 -15.23
C TRP A 149 3.59 -8.25 -16.05
N CYS A 150 2.46 -8.69 -16.60
CA CYS A 150 2.41 -9.92 -17.37
C CYS A 150 3.08 -9.75 -18.74
N GLU A 151 3.93 -10.70 -19.11
CA GLU A 151 4.59 -10.73 -20.43
C GLU A 151 3.73 -11.41 -21.49
N ASP A 152 2.87 -12.34 -21.07
CA ASP A 152 2.08 -13.16 -21.99
C ASP A 152 0.74 -12.51 -22.37
N GLU A 153 0.23 -11.64 -21.51
CA GLU A 153 -1.05 -10.95 -21.69
C GLU A 153 -0.92 -9.47 -21.27
N PRO A 154 -1.72 -8.57 -21.82
CA PRO A 154 -1.67 -7.17 -21.45
C PRO A 154 -2.39 -6.94 -20.10
N ILE A 155 -1.82 -7.44 -19.01
CA ILE A 155 -2.37 -7.33 -17.66
C ILE A 155 -1.28 -6.80 -16.72
N VAL A 156 -1.67 -5.86 -15.85
CA VAL A 156 -0.84 -5.33 -14.77
C VAL A 156 -1.60 -5.45 -13.46
N ILE A 157 -1.00 -6.06 -12.44
CA ILE A 157 -1.49 -6.03 -11.07
C ILE A 157 -0.73 -4.92 -10.36
N ALA A 158 -1.43 -3.84 -10.05
CA ALA A 158 -0.82 -2.58 -9.62
C ALA A 158 -0.83 -2.38 -8.10
N GLY A 159 -1.61 -3.19 -7.35
CA GLY A 159 -1.85 -2.91 -5.94
C GLY A 159 -2.31 -1.47 -5.75
N ASP A 160 -1.79 -0.81 -4.73
CA ASP A 160 -2.12 0.59 -4.44
C ASP A 160 -1.16 1.58 -5.08
N GLN A 161 -0.14 1.11 -5.77
CA GLN A 161 0.81 1.97 -6.45
C GLN A 161 0.16 2.80 -7.57
N ILE A 162 -0.85 2.22 -8.26
CA ILE A 162 -1.59 2.90 -9.34
C ILE A 162 -3.08 2.55 -9.21
N ILE A 163 -3.90 3.52 -8.80
CA ILE A 163 -5.34 3.37 -8.61
C ILE A 163 -6.09 4.15 -9.69
N SER A 164 -7.28 3.68 -10.09
CA SER A 164 -8.00 4.18 -11.27
C SER A 164 -8.52 5.62 -11.13
N SER A 165 -9.08 5.99 -9.98
CA SER A 165 -9.85 7.22 -9.81
C SER A 165 -9.41 8.12 -8.66
N ILE A 166 -8.52 7.63 -7.79
CA ILE A 166 -7.96 8.38 -6.66
C ILE A 166 -6.44 8.28 -6.68
N SER A 167 -5.76 9.21 -6.02
CA SER A 167 -4.34 9.05 -5.69
C SER A 167 -4.19 8.09 -4.50
N PRO A 168 -3.10 7.30 -4.44
CA PRO A 168 -2.78 6.56 -3.23
C PRO A 168 -2.45 7.51 -2.08
N ASN A 169 -2.58 7.03 -0.84
CA ASN A 169 -2.10 7.77 0.31
C ASN A 169 -0.57 7.85 0.28
N LEU A 170 -0.03 9.05 0.41
CA LEU A 170 1.41 9.35 0.42
C LEU A 170 1.78 10.00 1.75
N GLY A 171 1.44 9.33 2.86
CA GLY A 171 1.59 9.87 4.20
C GLY A 171 3.03 9.87 4.72
N VAL A 172 3.42 10.92 5.44
CA VAL A 172 4.62 10.95 6.27
C VAL A 172 4.25 10.50 7.68
N TYR A 173 5.07 9.66 8.29
CA TYR A 173 4.81 9.05 9.59
C TYR A 173 5.88 9.42 10.61
N ALA A 174 5.56 9.28 11.89
CA ALA A 174 6.49 9.55 12.98
C ALA A 174 7.74 8.65 12.95
N THR A 175 7.66 7.49 12.29
CA THR A 175 8.78 6.57 12.10
C THR A 175 9.83 7.08 11.12
N GLU A 176 9.43 7.96 10.19
CA GLU A 176 10.31 8.54 9.17
C GLU A 176 9.85 9.97 8.85
N PRO A 177 10.04 10.91 9.81
CA PRO A 177 9.41 12.23 9.74
C PRO A 177 9.98 13.16 8.64
N ASP A 178 11.12 12.82 8.08
CA ASP A 178 11.79 13.58 7.01
C ASP A 178 11.67 12.89 5.63
N ALA A 179 10.81 11.85 5.51
CA ALA A 179 10.57 11.18 4.24
C ALA A 179 9.88 12.09 3.22
N ASP A 180 10.14 11.86 1.94
CA ASP A 180 9.44 12.50 0.81
C ASP A 180 8.68 11.46 -0.04
N PRO A 181 7.57 10.91 0.47
CA PRO A 181 6.81 9.88 -0.22
C PRO A 181 6.20 10.37 -1.54
N VAL A 182 5.96 11.67 -1.68
CA VAL A 182 5.45 12.27 -2.93
C VAL A 182 6.51 12.16 -4.03
N GLN A 183 7.74 12.57 -3.76
CA GLN A 183 8.84 12.49 -4.73
C GLN A 183 9.17 11.04 -5.08
N GLU A 184 9.21 10.15 -4.10
CA GLU A 184 9.45 8.72 -4.33
C GLU A 184 8.38 8.11 -5.24
N TRP A 185 7.12 8.48 -5.01
CA TRP A 185 6.00 7.96 -5.80
C TRP A 185 5.98 8.53 -7.22
N LEU A 186 6.26 9.84 -7.39
CA LEU A 186 6.41 10.46 -8.71
C LEU A 186 7.52 9.78 -9.52
N THR A 187 8.68 9.56 -8.91
CA THR A 187 9.81 8.85 -9.52
C THR A 187 9.40 7.43 -9.95
N SER A 188 8.63 6.73 -9.11
CA SER A 188 8.12 5.40 -9.44
C SER A 188 7.14 5.43 -10.62
N CYS A 189 6.21 6.39 -10.64
CA CYS A 189 5.26 6.55 -11.75
C CYS A 189 5.97 6.85 -13.07
N GLU A 190 6.98 7.71 -13.06
CA GLU A 190 7.82 8.03 -14.23
C GLU A 190 8.57 6.78 -14.72
N ALA A 191 9.13 5.98 -13.80
CA ALA A 191 9.83 4.74 -14.13
C ALA A 191 8.91 3.67 -14.75
N PHE A 192 7.61 3.71 -14.50
CA PHE A 192 6.64 2.78 -15.10
C PHE A 192 6.18 3.18 -16.51
N LEU A 193 6.26 4.47 -16.88
CA LEU A 193 5.80 4.97 -18.18
C LEU A 193 6.36 4.19 -19.39
N PRO A 194 7.67 3.86 -19.47
CA PRO A 194 8.24 3.15 -20.62
C PRO A 194 7.66 1.74 -20.83
N PHE A 195 7.07 1.14 -19.82
CA PHE A 195 6.50 -0.21 -19.84
C PHE A 195 4.99 -0.20 -19.99
N SER A 196 4.36 0.97 -19.90
CA SER A 196 2.92 1.13 -19.96
C SER A 196 2.41 1.22 -21.41
N ASN A 197 1.23 0.67 -21.67
CA ASN A 197 0.52 0.84 -22.93
C ASN A 197 -1.01 0.82 -22.74
N ASP A 198 -1.76 1.32 -23.71
CA ASP A 198 -3.22 1.50 -23.62
C ASP A 198 -4.01 0.18 -23.61
N LYS A 199 -3.41 -0.92 -24.02
CA LYS A 199 -4.06 -2.23 -24.10
C LYS A 199 -4.03 -2.99 -22.75
N GLN A 200 -3.22 -2.53 -21.81
CA GLN A 200 -3.07 -3.19 -20.51
C GLN A 200 -4.30 -2.99 -19.66
N LEU A 201 -4.90 -4.12 -19.23
CA LEU A 201 -5.88 -4.14 -18.14
C LEU A 201 -5.14 -4.01 -16.81
N VAL A 202 -5.37 -2.93 -16.11
CA VAL A 202 -4.78 -2.68 -14.78
C VAL A 202 -5.74 -3.15 -13.70
N LEU A 203 -5.23 -3.96 -12.80
CA LEU A 203 -5.92 -4.48 -11.62
C LEU A 203 -5.35 -3.78 -10.38
N PRO A 204 -6.00 -2.71 -9.90
CA PRO A 204 -5.58 -1.99 -8.70
C PRO A 204 -6.03 -2.72 -7.43
N GLY A 205 -5.43 -2.39 -6.28
CA GLY A 205 -5.87 -2.89 -4.98
C GLY A 205 -7.22 -2.32 -4.53
N HIS A 206 -7.51 -1.10 -4.96
CA HIS A 206 -8.79 -0.42 -4.70
C HIS A 206 -9.43 0.09 -5.99
N LYS A 207 -10.77 0.29 -5.94
CA LYS A 207 -11.59 0.75 -7.07
C LYS A 207 -11.70 -0.32 -8.17
N LEU A 208 -12.08 0.09 -9.36
CA LEU A 208 -12.34 -0.82 -10.48
C LEU A 208 -11.10 -1.01 -11.36
N PRO A 209 -10.95 -2.17 -12.00
CA PRO A 209 -10.01 -2.37 -13.09
C PRO A 209 -10.21 -1.33 -14.20
N PHE A 210 -9.13 -0.96 -14.90
CA PHE A 210 -9.18 0.07 -15.92
C PHE A 210 -8.16 -0.16 -17.04
N TYR A 211 -8.34 0.54 -18.16
CA TYR A 211 -7.43 0.64 -19.30
C TYR A 211 -6.85 2.07 -19.40
N GLY A 212 -5.85 2.26 -20.25
CA GLY A 212 -5.25 3.57 -20.47
C GLY A 212 -4.18 3.90 -19.42
N LEU A 213 -3.38 2.93 -19.04
CA LEU A 213 -2.33 3.07 -18.03
C LEU A 213 -1.38 4.26 -18.29
N PRO A 214 -0.88 4.53 -19.55
CA PRO A 214 -0.01 5.68 -19.80
C PRO A 214 -0.71 7.02 -19.50
N HIS A 215 -1.99 7.12 -19.87
CA HIS A 215 -2.78 8.33 -19.58
C HIS A 215 -2.93 8.53 -18.06
N ARG A 216 -3.29 7.44 -17.35
CA ARG A 216 -3.47 7.50 -15.90
C ARG A 216 -2.19 7.89 -15.17
N LEU A 217 -1.05 7.33 -15.51
CA LEU A 217 0.25 7.69 -14.93
C LEU A 217 0.58 9.17 -15.14
N LYS A 218 0.42 9.68 -16.36
CA LYS A 218 0.63 11.11 -16.67
C LYS A 218 -0.32 12.00 -15.88
N GLN A 219 -1.61 11.65 -15.81
CA GLN A 219 -2.61 12.40 -15.04
C GLN A 219 -2.23 12.47 -13.55
N LEU A 220 -1.81 11.35 -12.96
CA LEU A 220 -1.39 11.28 -11.56
C LEU A 220 -0.17 12.18 -11.31
N ILE A 221 0.84 12.14 -12.18
CA ILE A 221 2.04 12.99 -12.10
C ILE A 221 1.66 14.48 -12.23
N GLU A 222 0.87 14.83 -13.25
CA GLU A 222 0.44 16.21 -13.50
C GLU A 222 -0.39 16.78 -12.36
N ASN A 223 -1.31 15.99 -11.79
CA ASN A 223 -2.14 16.39 -10.66
C ASN A 223 -1.29 16.75 -9.44
N HIS A 224 -0.26 15.94 -9.11
CA HIS A 224 0.62 16.22 -7.99
C HIS A 224 1.50 17.46 -8.23
N HIS A 225 2.07 17.61 -9.42
CA HIS A 225 2.79 18.84 -9.76
C HIS A 225 1.91 20.09 -9.72
N SER A 226 0.67 19.97 -10.19
CA SER A 226 -0.30 21.06 -10.13
C SER A 226 -0.68 21.41 -8.69
N ALA A 227 -0.91 20.41 -7.84
CA ALA A 227 -1.17 20.60 -6.41
C ALA A 227 0.01 21.29 -5.71
N LEU A 228 1.25 20.84 -5.96
CA LEU A 228 2.46 21.47 -5.42
C LEU A 228 2.59 22.94 -5.87
N LYS A 229 2.29 23.25 -7.14
CA LYS A 229 2.30 24.65 -7.63
C LYS A 229 1.25 25.51 -6.93
N ARG A 230 0.02 24.99 -6.74
CA ARG A 230 -1.02 25.70 -5.97
C ARG A 230 -0.60 25.94 -4.53
N LEU A 231 -0.02 24.91 -3.88
CA LEU A 231 0.48 25.01 -2.52
C LEU A 231 1.54 26.11 -2.39
N VAL A 232 2.56 26.11 -3.26
CA VAL A 232 3.61 27.16 -3.26
C VAL A 232 3.00 28.55 -3.47
N ALA A 233 2.01 28.68 -4.35
CA ALA A 233 1.32 29.96 -4.59
C ALA A 233 0.48 30.41 -3.38
N PHE A 234 -0.05 29.47 -2.61
CA PHE A 234 -0.84 29.74 -1.40
C PHE A 234 0.06 30.10 -0.20
N LEU A 235 1.21 29.46 -0.05
CA LEU A 235 2.15 29.66 1.07
C LEU A 235 2.97 30.97 0.90
N LYS A 236 2.29 32.12 0.97
CA LYS A 236 2.97 33.44 0.97
C LYS A 236 3.64 33.72 2.31
N GLU A 237 3.07 33.20 3.40
CA GLU A 237 3.59 33.25 4.76
C GLU A 237 3.68 31.82 5.32
N PRO A 238 4.60 31.56 6.27
CA PRO A 238 4.69 30.25 6.91
C PRO A 238 3.36 29.82 7.55
N GLN A 239 2.95 28.60 7.25
CA GLN A 239 1.73 27.99 7.78
C GLN A 239 2.05 26.61 8.37
N THR A 240 1.16 26.08 9.23
CA THR A 240 1.29 24.72 9.72
C THR A 240 0.93 23.72 8.61
N CYS A 241 1.58 22.57 8.60
CA CYS A 241 1.35 21.59 7.54
C CYS A 241 -0.11 21.05 7.54
N LEU A 242 -0.80 21.02 8.67
CA LEU A 242 -2.20 20.62 8.75
C LEU A 242 -3.18 21.62 8.10
N LEU A 243 -2.82 22.88 8.01
CA LEU A 243 -3.69 23.88 7.38
C LEU A 243 -3.92 23.59 5.89
N TYR A 244 -2.88 23.13 5.18
CA TYR A 244 -2.98 22.88 3.74
C TYR A 244 -3.19 21.39 3.38
N THR A 245 -3.11 20.49 4.34
CA THR A 245 -3.49 19.08 4.11
C THR A 245 -5.01 18.87 4.24
N SER A 246 -5.73 19.71 4.99
CA SER A 246 -7.19 19.64 5.07
C SER A 246 -7.87 20.07 3.75
N ASP A 247 -7.30 21.06 3.04
CA ASP A 247 -7.86 21.51 1.75
C ASP A 247 -7.64 20.49 0.61
N ALA A 248 -6.67 19.61 0.72
CA ALA A 248 -6.41 18.57 -0.29
C ALA A 248 -7.35 17.35 -0.17
N ALA A 249 -8.03 17.19 0.97
CA ALA A 249 -8.93 16.07 1.24
C ALA A 249 -10.39 16.33 0.79
N ASP A 250 -10.74 17.59 0.52
CA ASP A 250 -12.12 18.02 0.22
C ASP A 250 -12.40 18.19 -1.28
N GLU A 251 -11.54 17.74 -2.19
CA GLU A 251 -11.88 17.71 -3.61
C GLU A 251 -12.66 16.42 -3.95
N PRO A 252 -13.84 16.54 -4.59
CA PRO A 252 -14.77 15.45 -4.89
C PRO A 252 -14.27 14.44 -5.92
#